data_87b843e07f0781494ce6367c627bf8ef
#
_entry.id   87b843e07f0781494ce6367c627bf8ef
#
_cell.length_a   1.000
_cell.length_b   1.000
_cell.length_c   1.000
_cell.angle_alpha   90.00
_cell.angle_beta   90.00
_cell.angle_gamma   90.00
#
_symmetry.space_group_name_H-M   'P 1'
#
loop_
_entity.id
_entity.type
_entity.pdbx_description
1 polymer ?
#
loop_
_entity_poly.entity_id
_entity_poly.type
_entity_poly.pdbx_seq_one_letter_code
_entity_poly.pdbx_strand_id
1 'polypeptide(L)'
;MNEPIRLTQYSHGAGCGCKISPQVLEVILAGSGAQNLDPKLWVGNASRDDAAVYAIDDERGVVSTTDFFMPIVDDPFDFGRIAATNAISDIYAMGGDPLMAIAILGWPVNVLAPEIAREVIRGGRSVCDAAGIPLAGGHSIDAPEPIFGLAVTGIVQKRHMKRNDTATAGCRLYLTKPIGIGILTTAEKKGKLREADIGLARDWMCTLNKPGSRFGKLAGVTAMTDVTGFGLLGHLVEMADGSGLTARIEYNKVPRLAGIEDYLDQGCMPGGTLRNFDSYSSKLGRLQELHKRVLCDPQTSGGLLIAVTPEGDAEFHRMAAELGLVLEPIGELLERQTHAVEVI
;
A
#
# COMPACT_ATOMS: atom_id res chain seq x y z
N MET A 1 8.36 -5.39 -37.60
CA MET A 1 8.34 -4.63 -36.34
C MET A 1 8.08 -5.65 -35.25
N ASN A 2 8.97 -5.83 -34.28
CA ASN A 2 8.73 -6.74 -33.17
C ASN A 2 7.54 -6.18 -32.37
N GLU A 3 6.61 -7.04 -32.01
CA GLU A 3 5.51 -6.65 -31.11
C GLU A 3 6.08 -6.04 -29.82
N PRO A 4 5.43 -5.02 -29.25
CA PRO A 4 5.87 -4.45 -27.98
C PRO A 4 5.86 -5.53 -26.89
N ILE A 5 6.91 -5.59 -26.10
CA ILE A 5 7.03 -6.56 -25.02
C ILE A 5 5.98 -6.23 -23.95
N ARG A 6 5.26 -7.27 -23.52
CA ARG A 6 4.27 -7.19 -22.43
C ARG A 6 4.84 -7.88 -21.20
N LEU A 7 5.38 -7.12 -20.24
CA LEU A 7 6.05 -7.69 -19.05
C LEU A 7 5.15 -8.58 -18.21
N THR A 8 3.84 -8.29 -18.15
CA THR A 8 2.88 -9.09 -17.38
C THR A 8 2.72 -10.53 -17.89
N GLN A 9 3.17 -10.85 -19.11
CA GLN A 9 3.16 -12.21 -19.66
C GLN A 9 4.31 -13.09 -19.11
N TYR A 10 5.31 -12.49 -18.48
CA TYR A 10 6.49 -13.18 -17.96
C TYR A 10 6.40 -13.44 -16.45
N SER A 11 5.23 -13.25 -15.84
CA SER A 11 5.02 -13.49 -14.42
C SER A 11 3.66 -14.16 -14.14
N HIS A 12 3.64 -15.05 -13.13
CA HIS A 12 2.41 -15.71 -12.69
C HIS A 12 1.55 -14.80 -11.78
N GLY A 13 2.16 -13.80 -11.14
CA GLY A 13 1.53 -12.81 -10.26
C GLY A 13 1.54 -11.41 -10.85
N ALA A 14 1.01 -10.44 -10.12
CA ALA A 14 1.03 -9.03 -10.49
C ALA A 14 0.97 -8.12 -9.26
N GLY A 15 1.90 -7.17 -9.17
CA GLY A 15 1.93 -6.15 -8.11
C GLY A 15 1.81 -6.72 -6.70
N CYS A 16 1.24 -5.95 -5.78
CA CYS A 16 1.03 -6.38 -4.39
C CYS A 16 0.03 -7.55 -4.22
N GLY A 17 -0.75 -7.88 -5.25
CA GLY A 17 -1.63 -9.05 -5.25
C GLY A 17 -0.91 -10.41 -5.24
N CYS A 18 0.42 -10.44 -5.42
CA CYS A 18 1.23 -11.66 -5.31
C CYS A 18 1.79 -11.92 -3.91
N LYS A 19 1.49 -11.06 -2.92
CA LYS A 19 1.93 -11.27 -1.52
C LYS A 19 1.44 -12.63 -0.99
N ILE A 20 2.27 -13.27 -0.17
CA ILE A 20 1.90 -14.47 0.59
C ILE A 20 0.73 -14.08 1.51
N SER A 21 -0.30 -14.94 1.58
CA SER A 21 -1.44 -14.64 2.44
C SER A 21 -1.03 -14.53 3.91
N PRO A 22 -1.68 -13.69 4.73
CA PRO A 22 -1.35 -13.52 6.14
C PRO A 22 -1.29 -14.83 6.92
N GLN A 23 -2.23 -15.75 6.66
CA GLN A 23 -2.28 -17.06 7.32
C GLN A 23 -1.05 -17.92 7.01
N VAL A 24 -0.60 -17.94 5.75
CA VAL A 24 0.61 -18.70 5.36
C VAL A 24 1.86 -18.01 5.93
N LEU A 25 1.90 -16.69 5.93
CA LEU A 25 3.02 -15.92 6.50
C LEU A 25 3.13 -16.16 8.02
N GLU A 26 2.01 -16.24 8.74
CA GLU A 26 2.00 -16.59 10.15
C GLU A 26 2.64 -17.96 10.42
N VAL A 27 2.33 -18.96 9.58
CA VAL A 27 2.94 -20.31 9.70
C VAL A 27 4.44 -20.24 9.42
N ILE A 28 4.88 -19.48 8.41
CA ILE A 28 6.30 -19.31 8.08
C ILE A 28 7.05 -18.63 9.22
N LEU A 29 6.45 -17.65 9.85
CA LEU A 29 7.06 -16.87 10.94
C LEU A 29 6.89 -17.54 12.31
N ALA A 30 6.03 -18.55 12.44
CA ALA A 30 5.82 -19.24 13.69
C ALA A 30 7.12 -19.87 14.20
N GLY A 31 7.53 -19.50 15.41
CA GLY A 31 8.76 -20.00 16.04
C GLY A 31 10.05 -19.30 15.58
N SER A 32 10.01 -18.42 14.58
CA SER A 32 11.17 -17.61 14.18
C SER A 32 11.31 -16.32 15.01
N GLY A 33 10.28 -15.95 15.75
CA GLY A 33 10.22 -14.73 16.53
C GLY A 33 10.83 -14.88 17.91
N ALA A 34 12.13 -14.69 18.07
CA ALA A 34 12.61 -14.18 19.34
C ALA A 34 11.91 -12.83 19.59
N GLN A 35 11.24 -12.66 20.72
CA GLN A 35 10.81 -11.34 21.16
C GLN A 35 12.03 -10.45 21.10
N ASN A 36 12.06 -9.48 20.19
CA ASN A 36 13.16 -8.57 20.12
C ASN A 36 13.06 -7.65 21.33
N LEU A 37 13.92 -7.89 22.32
CA LEU A 37 13.96 -7.16 23.57
C LEU A 37 14.84 -5.89 23.48
N ASP A 38 15.30 -5.51 22.28
CA ASP A 38 16.08 -4.29 22.10
C ASP A 38 15.17 -3.06 22.30
N PRO A 39 15.38 -2.26 23.36
CA PRO A 39 14.55 -1.10 23.66
C PRO A 39 14.67 0.01 22.61
N LYS A 40 15.67 -0.06 21.73
CA LYS A 40 15.84 0.85 20.59
C LYS A 40 14.95 0.47 19.39
N LEU A 41 14.39 -0.74 19.34
CA LEU A 41 13.42 -1.10 18.31
C LEU A 41 12.05 -0.55 18.72
N TRP A 42 11.69 0.63 18.17
CA TRP A 42 10.40 1.26 18.48
C TRP A 42 9.23 0.57 17.77
N VAL A 43 9.46 0.10 16.54
CA VAL A 43 8.47 -0.65 15.75
C VAL A 43 9.16 -1.85 15.10
N GLY A 44 8.57 -3.02 15.26
CA GLY A 44 9.06 -4.29 14.68
C GLY A 44 7.91 -5.18 14.25
N ASN A 45 8.16 -6.46 14.05
CA ASN A 45 7.19 -7.42 13.47
C ASN A 45 5.91 -7.62 14.30
N ALA A 46 5.91 -7.29 15.59
CA ALA A 46 4.78 -7.58 16.49
C ALA A 46 3.51 -6.79 16.14
N SER A 47 3.65 -5.55 15.67
CA SER A 47 2.56 -4.68 15.29
C SER A 47 2.07 -4.87 13.86
N ARG A 48 2.81 -5.60 13.01
CA ARG A 48 2.54 -5.72 11.56
C ARG A 48 2.38 -4.35 10.91
N ASP A 49 3.21 -3.40 11.31
CA ASP A 49 3.24 -2.05 10.80
C ASP A 49 3.94 -1.98 9.42
N ASP A 50 3.82 -0.86 8.74
CA ASP A 50 4.33 -0.68 7.37
C ASP A 50 5.86 -0.81 7.30
N ALA A 51 6.59 -0.37 8.35
CA ALA A 51 8.04 -0.45 8.38
C ALA A 51 8.60 -0.70 9.80
N ALA A 52 9.82 -1.18 9.87
CA ALA A 52 10.58 -1.23 11.13
C ALA A 52 11.16 0.15 11.46
N VAL A 53 11.16 0.52 12.76
CA VAL A 53 11.75 1.77 13.24
C VAL A 53 12.74 1.49 14.35
N TYR A 54 14.00 1.85 14.15
CA TYR A 54 15.08 1.70 15.12
C TYR A 54 15.60 3.06 15.58
N ALA A 55 15.64 3.29 16.89
CA ALA A 55 16.09 4.54 17.50
C ALA A 55 17.59 4.80 17.24
N ILE A 56 17.92 5.97 16.73
CA ILE A 56 19.31 6.48 16.69
C ILE A 56 19.62 7.35 17.89
N ASP A 57 18.63 8.03 18.41
CA ASP A 57 18.68 8.78 19.68
C ASP A 57 17.27 8.76 20.32
N ASP A 58 17.07 9.53 21.39
CA ASP A 58 15.79 9.56 22.12
C ASP A 58 14.65 10.19 21.31
N GLU A 59 14.96 10.98 20.27
CA GLU A 59 13.99 11.74 19.48
C GLU A 59 13.80 11.21 18.06
N ARG A 60 14.78 10.51 17.49
CA ARG A 60 14.77 10.11 16.07
C ARG A 60 14.99 8.62 15.90
N GLY A 61 14.31 8.05 14.92
CA GLY A 61 14.50 6.69 14.49
C GLY A 61 14.78 6.58 12.99
N VAL A 62 15.57 5.60 12.60
CA VAL A 62 15.68 5.13 11.22
C VAL A 62 14.48 4.27 10.92
N VAL A 63 13.82 4.57 9.82
CA VAL A 63 12.73 3.76 9.23
C VAL A 63 13.36 2.91 8.13
N SER A 64 13.09 1.61 8.14
CA SER A 64 13.59 0.67 7.14
C SER A 64 12.47 -0.24 6.66
N THR A 65 12.27 -0.25 5.34
CA THR A 65 11.30 -1.10 4.68
C THR A 65 11.85 -1.70 3.39
N THR A 66 11.20 -2.74 2.90
CA THR A 66 11.47 -3.30 1.58
C THR A 66 10.19 -3.82 0.96
N ASP A 67 9.92 -3.38 -0.27
CA ASP A 67 8.79 -3.88 -1.04
C ASP A 67 9.22 -4.13 -2.49
N PHE A 68 8.86 -5.28 -3.03
CA PHE A 68 9.17 -5.71 -4.38
C PHE A 68 8.10 -6.69 -4.87
N PHE A 69 7.87 -6.69 -6.17
CA PHE A 69 6.86 -7.55 -6.77
C PHE A 69 7.10 -7.80 -8.27
N MET A 70 6.29 -8.63 -8.85
CA MET A 70 6.26 -8.95 -10.28
C MET A 70 5.48 -7.87 -11.06
N PRO A 71 5.71 -7.72 -12.38
CA PRO A 71 5.06 -6.71 -13.20
C PRO A 71 3.54 -6.68 -13.06
N ILE A 72 3.00 -5.47 -12.88
CA ILE A 72 1.56 -5.18 -12.83
C ILE A 72 1.08 -4.47 -14.09
N VAL A 73 1.99 -3.86 -14.83
CA VAL A 73 1.79 -3.23 -16.13
C VAL A 73 2.79 -3.76 -17.15
N ASP A 74 2.49 -3.61 -18.42
CA ASP A 74 3.32 -4.13 -19.51
C ASP A 74 4.51 -3.23 -19.83
N ASP A 75 4.40 -1.92 -19.65
CA ASP A 75 5.48 -0.97 -19.88
C ASP A 75 6.56 -1.08 -18.78
N PRO A 76 7.84 -1.33 -19.15
CA PRO A 76 8.90 -1.53 -18.16
C PRO A 76 9.23 -0.26 -17.37
N PHE A 77 9.15 0.92 -17.98
CA PHE A 77 9.40 2.17 -17.28
C PHE A 77 8.32 2.44 -16.22
N ASP A 78 7.05 2.24 -16.58
CA ASP A 78 5.93 2.39 -15.64
C ASP A 78 5.94 1.32 -14.55
N PHE A 79 6.34 0.07 -14.85
CA PHE A 79 6.55 -0.95 -13.83
C PHE A 79 7.58 -0.49 -12.79
N GLY A 80 8.72 0.05 -13.25
CA GLY A 80 9.74 0.61 -12.36
C GLY A 80 9.23 1.77 -11.50
N ARG A 81 8.42 2.68 -12.09
CA ARG A 81 7.78 3.79 -11.37
C ARG A 81 6.85 3.28 -10.26
N ILE A 82 5.97 2.36 -10.59
CA ILE A 82 4.98 1.82 -9.66
C ILE A 82 5.66 1.11 -8.49
N ALA A 83 6.66 0.26 -8.78
CA ALA A 83 7.38 -0.47 -7.74
C ALA A 83 8.13 0.47 -6.79
N ALA A 84 8.77 1.51 -7.31
CA ALA A 84 9.44 2.51 -6.47
C ALA A 84 8.45 3.35 -5.65
N THR A 85 7.32 3.77 -6.24
CA THR A 85 6.27 4.51 -5.54
C THR A 85 5.71 3.71 -4.37
N ASN A 86 5.46 2.42 -4.60
CA ASN A 86 4.95 1.52 -3.57
C ASN A 86 5.97 1.33 -2.42
N ALA A 87 7.24 1.06 -2.74
CA ALA A 87 8.25 0.82 -1.72
C ALA A 87 8.57 2.08 -0.86
N ILE A 88 8.49 3.29 -1.43
CA ILE A 88 8.70 4.53 -0.68
C ILE A 88 7.48 4.86 0.21
N SER A 89 6.32 4.34 -0.12
CA SER A 89 5.05 4.64 0.56
C SER A 89 5.08 4.33 2.05
N ASP A 90 5.68 3.22 2.45
CA ASP A 90 5.78 2.80 3.86
C ASP A 90 6.48 3.87 4.73
N ILE A 91 7.50 4.54 4.19
CA ILE A 91 8.18 5.62 4.92
C ILE A 91 7.20 6.78 5.18
N TYR A 92 6.39 7.12 4.18
CA TYR A 92 5.38 8.16 4.32
C TYR A 92 4.23 7.74 5.25
N ALA A 93 3.81 6.47 5.19
CA ALA A 93 2.79 5.91 6.07
C ALA A 93 3.21 5.96 7.55
N MET A 94 4.49 5.76 7.83
CA MET A 94 5.08 5.93 9.17
C MET A 94 5.22 7.40 9.61
N GLY A 95 4.80 8.39 8.79
CA GLY A 95 5.00 9.82 9.06
C GLY A 95 6.44 10.30 8.89
N GLY A 96 7.30 9.48 8.30
CA GLY A 96 8.72 9.74 8.07
C GLY A 96 9.02 10.45 6.76
N ASP A 97 10.29 10.84 6.62
CA ASP A 97 10.86 11.36 5.39
C ASP A 97 11.87 10.35 4.82
N PRO A 98 11.75 9.92 3.56
CA PRO A 98 12.70 9.02 2.94
C PRO A 98 14.06 9.70 2.75
N LEU A 99 15.16 8.95 2.90
CA LEU A 99 16.53 9.44 2.77
C LEU A 99 17.23 8.89 1.54
N MET A 100 17.09 7.60 1.28
CA MET A 100 17.71 6.91 0.14
C MET A 100 17.00 5.60 -0.13
N ALA A 101 17.21 5.07 -1.34
CA ALA A 101 16.76 3.74 -1.73
C ALA A 101 17.90 2.94 -2.38
N ILE A 102 17.81 1.60 -2.27
CA ILE A 102 18.60 0.65 -3.03
C ILE A 102 17.67 -0.32 -3.78
N ALA A 103 18.03 -0.67 -5.02
CA ALA A 103 17.21 -1.51 -5.89
C ALA A 103 17.34 -3.00 -5.57
N ILE A 104 16.24 -3.72 -5.70
CA ILE A 104 16.15 -5.17 -5.71
C ILE A 104 15.69 -5.58 -7.11
N LEU A 105 16.50 -6.34 -7.85
CA LEU A 105 16.19 -6.75 -9.22
C LEU A 105 16.39 -8.27 -9.37
N GLY A 106 15.31 -8.99 -9.63
CA GLY A 106 15.34 -10.34 -10.20
C GLY A 106 15.01 -10.24 -11.70
N TRP A 107 15.85 -10.83 -12.57
CA TRP A 107 15.66 -10.68 -14.02
C TRP A 107 15.96 -11.96 -14.77
N PRO A 108 15.07 -12.44 -15.66
CA PRO A 108 15.29 -13.63 -16.48
C PRO A 108 16.20 -13.28 -17.68
N VAL A 109 17.51 -13.20 -17.46
CA VAL A 109 18.50 -12.69 -18.43
C VAL A 109 18.55 -13.45 -19.75
N ASN A 110 18.11 -14.71 -19.76
CA ASN A 110 18.04 -15.55 -20.96
C ASN A 110 16.73 -15.40 -21.75
N VAL A 111 15.75 -14.65 -21.21
CA VAL A 111 14.40 -14.51 -21.77
C VAL A 111 14.09 -13.06 -22.13
N LEU A 112 14.49 -12.13 -21.29
CA LEU A 112 14.24 -10.69 -21.44
C LEU A 112 15.56 -9.93 -21.59
N ALA A 113 15.64 -9.11 -22.62
CA ALA A 113 16.83 -8.31 -22.91
C ALA A 113 17.16 -7.34 -21.75
N PRO A 114 18.47 -7.12 -21.45
CA PRO A 114 18.90 -6.23 -20.35
C PRO A 114 18.49 -4.77 -20.56
N GLU A 115 18.22 -4.35 -21.80
CA GLU A 115 17.70 -3.02 -22.12
C GLU A 115 16.34 -2.76 -21.51
N ILE A 116 15.51 -3.81 -21.37
CA ILE A 116 14.18 -3.73 -20.73
C ILE A 116 14.35 -3.52 -19.21
N ALA A 117 15.28 -4.27 -18.58
CA ALA A 117 15.63 -4.06 -17.17
C ALA A 117 16.15 -2.63 -16.92
N ARG A 118 16.92 -2.08 -17.87
CA ARG A 118 17.39 -0.69 -17.80
C ARG A 118 16.21 0.30 -17.74
N GLU A 119 15.14 0.09 -18.52
CA GLU A 119 13.95 0.95 -18.46
C GLU A 119 13.22 0.83 -17.11
N VAL A 120 13.15 -0.38 -16.52
CA VAL A 120 12.61 -0.58 -15.15
C VAL A 120 13.41 0.25 -14.14
N ILE A 121 14.75 0.15 -14.17
CA ILE A 121 15.60 0.93 -13.25
C ILE A 121 15.44 2.44 -13.50
N ARG A 122 15.32 2.89 -14.75
CA ARG A 122 15.07 4.30 -15.08
C ARG A 122 13.73 4.80 -14.50
N GLY A 123 12.68 3.98 -14.60
CA GLY A 123 11.38 4.26 -13.98
C GLY A 123 11.50 4.41 -12.48
N GLY A 124 12.15 3.46 -11.80
CA GLY A 124 12.39 3.53 -10.36
C GLY A 124 13.19 4.76 -9.94
N ARG A 125 14.25 5.09 -10.68
CA ARG A 125 15.07 6.29 -10.43
C ARG A 125 14.25 7.57 -10.56
N SER A 126 13.41 7.69 -11.57
CA SER A 126 12.58 8.89 -11.78
C SER A 126 11.65 9.17 -10.59
N VAL A 127 11.17 8.14 -9.91
CA VAL A 127 10.35 8.29 -8.70
C VAL A 127 11.21 8.66 -7.49
N CYS A 128 12.40 8.06 -7.34
CA CYS A 128 13.34 8.48 -6.31
C CYS A 128 13.69 9.97 -6.45
N ASP A 129 13.96 10.44 -7.68
CA ASP A 129 14.23 11.84 -7.97
C ASP A 129 13.02 12.73 -7.61
N ALA A 130 11.79 12.33 -7.93
CA ALA A 130 10.57 13.04 -7.55
C ALA A 130 10.33 13.06 -6.02
N ALA A 131 10.75 11.99 -5.32
CA ALA A 131 10.75 11.94 -3.86
C ALA A 131 11.87 12.79 -3.23
N GLY A 132 12.88 13.18 -4.02
CA GLY A 132 14.03 13.94 -3.56
C GLY A 132 15.11 13.09 -2.91
N ILE A 133 15.22 11.81 -3.26
CA ILE A 133 16.16 10.85 -2.69
C ILE A 133 17.03 10.19 -3.77
N PRO A 134 18.29 9.80 -3.48
CA PRO A 134 19.09 9.01 -4.40
C PRO A 134 18.64 7.55 -4.45
N LEU A 135 18.63 6.96 -5.67
CA LEU A 135 18.73 5.52 -5.87
C LEU A 135 20.22 5.17 -5.86
N ALA A 136 20.72 4.70 -4.70
CA ALA A 136 22.14 4.68 -4.35
C ALA A 136 22.86 3.36 -4.68
N GLY A 137 22.19 2.42 -5.30
CA GLY A 137 22.75 1.10 -5.65
C GLY A 137 21.69 0.02 -5.59
N GLY A 138 22.11 -1.22 -5.30
CA GLY A 138 21.18 -2.34 -5.18
C GLY A 138 21.83 -3.69 -5.36
N HIS A 139 21.00 -4.73 -5.48
CA HIS A 139 21.41 -6.09 -5.74
C HIS A 139 20.57 -6.70 -6.88
N SER A 140 21.18 -7.54 -7.71
CA SER A 140 20.50 -8.21 -8.80
C SER A 140 20.83 -9.68 -8.85
N ILE A 141 19.85 -10.50 -9.22
CA ILE A 141 20.00 -11.95 -9.43
C ILE A 141 19.36 -12.36 -10.74
N ASP A 142 19.87 -13.44 -11.33
CA ASP A 142 19.15 -14.16 -12.37
C ASP A 142 17.96 -14.88 -11.75
N ALA A 143 16.75 -14.59 -12.22
CA ALA A 143 15.50 -15.10 -11.66
C ALA A 143 14.58 -15.58 -12.79
N PRO A 144 13.71 -16.57 -12.52
CA PRO A 144 12.82 -17.11 -13.58
C PRO A 144 11.78 -16.11 -14.07
N GLU A 145 11.48 -15.09 -13.28
CA GLU A 145 10.49 -14.05 -13.58
C GLU A 145 11.03 -12.66 -13.21
N PRO A 146 10.59 -11.59 -13.91
CA PRO A 146 11.00 -10.24 -13.55
C PRO A 146 10.44 -9.86 -12.18
N ILE A 147 11.32 -9.38 -11.31
CA ILE A 147 10.99 -8.85 -9.99
C ILE A 147 11.73 -7.52 -9.85
N PHE A 148 11.04 -6.50 -9.39
CA PHE A 148 11.65 -5.22 -9.06
C PHE A 148 10.99 -4.57 -7.84
N GLY A 149 11.79 -3.88 -7.08
CA GLY A 149 11.39 -3.05 -5.98
C GLY A 149 12.58 -2.37 -5.32
N LEU A 150 12.35 -1.78 -4.15
CA LEU A 150 13.37 -1.05 -3.41
C LEU A 150 13.40 -1.52 -1.96
N ALA A 151 14.59 -1.48 -1.37
CA ALA A 151 14.71 -1.27 0.07
C ALA A 151 14.91 0.22 0.31
N VAL A 152 14.09 0.80 1.18
CA VAL A 152 14.06 2.24 1.43
C VAL A 152 14.41 2.52 2.88
N THR A 153 15.31 3.48 3.05
CA THR A 153 15.69 4.00 4.38
C THR A 153 15.15 5.42 4.50
N GLY A 154 14.50 5.68 5.64
CA GLY A 154 13.99 7.00 6.00
C GLY A 154 14.37 7.38 7.43
N ILE A 155 13.89 8.54 7.82
CA ILE A 155 14.00 9.04 9.19
C ILE A 155 12.65 9.53 9.67
N VAL A 156 12.36 9.29 10.96
CA VAL A 156 11.15 9.81 11.59
C VAL A 156 11.47 10.38 12.96
N GLN A 157 10.83 11.50 13.31
CA GLN A 157 10.84 11.97 14.69
C GLN A 157 9.85 11.16 15.52
N LYS A 158 10.22 10.69 16.70
CA LYS A 158 9.38 9.87 17.58
C LYS A 158 7.97 10.43 17.77
N ARG A 159 7.87 11.75 17.98
CA ARG A 159 6.59 12.46 18.14
C ARG A 159 5.74 12.55 16.87
N HIS A 160 6.33 12.35 15.71
CA HIS A 160 5.65 12.40 14.40
C HIS A 160 5.39 11.00 13.82
N MET A 161 5.96 9.98 14.46
CA MET A 161 5.78 8.60 14.04
C MET A 161 4.30 8.21 14.14
N LYS A 162 3.78 7.65 13.07
CA LYS A 162 2.42 7.09 13.02
C LYS A 162 2.54 5.58 12.88
N ARG A 163 1.70 4.90 13.60
CA ARG A 163 1.56 3.45 13.55
C ARG A 163 0.14 3.11 13.14
N ASN A 164 -0.05 1.91 12.64
CA ASN A 164 -1.39 1.44 12.26
C ASN A 164 -2.23 1.01 13.48
N ASP A 165 -1.63 0.81 14.66
CA ASP A 165 -2.25 0.28 15.88
C ASP A 165 -2.44 1.31 17.02
N THR A 166 -2.37 2.61 16.71
CA THR A 166 -2.46 3.70 17.71
C THR A 166 -3.70 4.59 17.57
N ALA A 167 -4.69 4.13 16.80
CA ALA A 167 -5.94 4.85 16.64
C ALA A 167 -6.75 4.91 17.96
N THR A 168 -7.62 5.90 18.06
CA THR A 168 -8.52 6.09 19.22
C THR A 168 -9.99 6.10 18.80
N ALA A 169 -10.88 5.72 19.70
CA ALA A 169 -12.32 5.77 19.45
C ALA A 169 -12.79 7.21 19.16
N GLY A 170 -13.74 7.38 18.25
CA GLY A 170 -14.22 8.67 17.77
C GLY A 170 -13.43 9.26 16.61
N CYS A 171 -12.28 8.68 16.24
CA CYS A 171 -11.54 9.12 15.05
C CYS A 171 -12.37 8.91 13.78
N ARG A 172 -12.30 9.87 12.88
CA ARG A 172 -12.78 9.76 11.49
C ARG A 172 -11.73 9.09 10.63
N LEU A 173 -12.18 8.31 9.66
CA LEU A 173 -11.32 7.58 8.72
C LEU A 173 -11.31 8.28 7.37
N TYR A 174 -10.13 8.48 6.81
CA TYR A 174 -9.92 9.10 5.51
C TYR A 174 -9.07 8.21 4.61
N LEU A 175 -9.29 8.30 3.28
CA LEU A 175 -8.51 7.58 2.29
C LEU A 175 -8.04 8.55 1.20
N THR A 176 -6.71 8.61 0.95
CA THR A 176 -6.12 9.63 0.08
C THR A 176 -6.13 9.31 -1.42
N LYS A 177 -6.36 8.05 -1.79
CA LYS A 177 -6.50 7.63 -3.20
C LYS A 177 -7.71 6.71 -3.34
N PRO A 178 -8.36 6.68 -4.51
CA PRO A 178 -9.45 5.75 -4.79
C PRO A 178 -8.96 4.30 -4.84
N ILE A 179 -9.85 3.35 -4.50
CA ILE A 179 -9.61 1.91 -4.68
C ILE A 179 -10.16 1.43 -6.02
N GLY A 180 -9.76 0.20 -6.43
CA GLY A 180 -10.17 -0.43 -7.69
C GLY A 180 -8.98 -0.74 -8.62
N ILE A 181 -7.75 -0.58 -8.14
CA ILE A 181 -6.52 -0.83 -8.91
C ILE A 181 -6.46 -2.27 -9.40
N GLY A 182 -6.72 -3.25 -8.53
CA GLY A 182 -6.67 -4.66 -8.90
C GLY A 182 -7.71 -5.03 -9.95
N ILE A 183 -8.90 -4.43 -9.88
CA ILE A 183 -9.99 -4.62 -10.86
C ILE A 183 -9.56 -4.08 -12.22
N LEU A 184 -9.08 -2.83 -12.30
CA LEU A 184 -8.66 -2.20 -13.56
C LEU A 184 -7.45 -2.90 -14.20
N THR A 185 -6.44 -3.24 -13.42
CA THR A 185 -5.26 -3.95 -13.93
C THR A 185 -5.61 -5.37 -14.39
N THR A 186 -6.60 -6.02 -13.75
CA THR A 186 -7.14 -7.29 -14.24
C THR A 186 -7.91 -7.11 -15.55
N ALA A 187 -8.67 -6.02 -15.71
CA ALA A 187 -9.36 -5.70 -16.96
C ALA A 187 -8.36 -5.43 -18.09
N GLU A 188 -7.29 -4.69 -17.81
CA GLU A 188 -6.19 -4.44 -18.76
C GLU A 188 -5.51 -5.73 -19.20
N LYS A 189 -5.12 -6.60 -18.26
CA LYS A 189 -4.52 -7.91 -18.56
C LYS A 189 -5.42 -8.80 -19.41
N LYS A 190 -6.75 -8.71 -19.23
CA LYS A 190 -7.76 -9.45 -20.01
C LYS A 190 -8.14 -8.78 -21.34
N GLY A 191 -7.56 -7.62 -21.66
CA GLY A 191 -7.89 -6.86 -22.87
C GLY A 191 -9.32 -6.31 -22.89
N LYS A 192 -9.88 -6.03 -21.70
CA LYS A 192 -11.26 -5.53 -21.52
C LYS A 192 -11.31 -4.07 -21.08
N LEU A 193 -10.16 -3.43 -20.87
CA LEU A 193 -10.10 -2.04 -20.45
C LEU A 193 -10.62 -1.13 -21.57
N ARG A 194 -11.51 -0.21 -21.23
CA ARG A 194 -12.03 0.80 -22.17
C ARG A 194 -10.92 1.79 -22.50
N GLU A 195 -10.94 2.33 -23.70
CA GLU A 195 -9.94 3.32 -24.16
C GLU A 195 -9.87 4.54 -23.23
N ALA A 196 -11.01 4.99 -22.71
CA ALA A 196 -11.09 6.11 -21.78
C ALA A 196 -10.45 5.83 -20.39
N ASP A 197 -10.26 4.57 -20.03
CA ASP A 197 -9.72 4.17 -18.73
C ASP A 197 -8.23 3.76 -18.80
N ILE A 198 -7.64 3.76 -20.02
CA ILE A 198 -6.22 3.46 -20.22
C ILE A 198 -5.37 4.45 -19.42
N GLY A 199 -4.48 3.90 -18.61
CA GLY A 199 -3.55 4.67 -17.76
C GLY A 199 -4.15 5.13 -16.43
N LEU A 200 -5.47 5.03 -16.19
CA LEU A 200 -6.09 5.50 -14.95
C LEU A 200 -5.49 4.83 -13.70
N ALA A 201 -5.39 3.50 -13.70
CA ALA A 201 -4.77 2.76 -12.60
C ALA A 201 -3.28 3.09 -12.45
N ARG A 202 -2.54 3.14 -13.58
CA ARG A 202 -1.12 3.48 -13.62
C ARG A 202 -0.84 4.85 -12.97
N ASP A 203 -1.62 5.86 -13.31
CA ASP A 203 -1.39 7.23 -12.84
C ASP A 203 -1.58 7.32 -11.32
N TRP A 204 -2.59 6.63 -10.77
CA TRP A 204 -2.75 6.53 -9.33
C TRP A 204 -1.64 5.73 -8.65
N MET A 205 -1.21 4.60 -9.24
CA MET A 205 -0.10 3.81 -8.72
C MET A 205 1.24 4.57 -8.74
N CYS A 206 1.44 5.50 -9.67
CA CYS A 206 2.63 6.36 -9.74
C CYS A 206 2.56 7.60 -8.85
N THR A 207 1.45 7.86 -8.16
CA THR A 207 1.28 9.01 -7.28
C THR A 207 1.89 8.71 -5.91
N LEU A 208 2.91 9.51 -5.49
CA LEU A 208 3.58 9.35 -4.20
C LEU A 208 2.64 9.70 -3.02
N ASN A 209 2.71 8.91 -1.96
CA ASN A 209 2.06 9.17 -0.66
C ASN A 209 2.81 10.21 0.19
N LYS A 210 3.53 11.14 -0.44
CA LYS A 210 4.30 12.21 0.19
C LYS A 210 3.52 13.05 1.23
N PRO A 211 2.19 13.26 1.09
CA PRO A 211 1.38 13.88 2.15
C PRO A 211 1.56 13.24 3.53
N GLY A 212 1.87 11.95 3.63
CA GLY A 212 2.06 11.24 4.90
C GLY A 212 3.10 11.87 5.82
N SER A 213 4.24 12.35 5.28
CA SER A 213 5.25 13.09 6.08
C SER A 213 4.68 14.38 6.70
N ARG A 214 3.70 15.01 6.05
CA ARG A 214 3.05 16.21 6.56
C ARG A 214 1.96 15.87 7.58
N PHE A 215 1.15 14.86 7.29
CA PHE A 215 0.12 14.36 8.18
C PHE A 215 0.69 13.77 9.47
N GLY A 216 1.88 13.14 9.40
CA GLY A 216 2.63 12.68 10.56
C GLY A 216 2.89 13.77 11.61
N LYS A 217 2.98 15.04 11.20
CA LYS A 217 3.24 16.19 12.11
C LYS A 217 1.99 16.65 12.86
N LEU A 218 0.81 16.21 12.44
CA LEU A 218 -0.46 16.60 13.06
C LEU A 218 -0.73 15.75 14.28
N ALA A 219 -0.95 16.38 15.43
CA ALA A 219 -1.26 15.68 16.68
C ALA A 219 -2.62 14.96 16.60
N GLY A 220 -3.57 15.50 15.85
CA GLY A 220 -4.88 14.91 15.62
C GLY A 220 -4.88 13.67 14.72
N VAL A 221 -3.81 13.40 13.95
CA VAL A 221 -3.62 12.14 13.24
C VAL A 221 -3.07 11.12 14.22
N THR A 222 -3.86 10.10 14.57
CA THR A 222 -3.53 9.12 15.61
C THR A 222 -2.96 7.81 15.04
N ALA A 223 -3.42 7.40 13.86
CA ALA A 223 -2.90 6.24 13.16
C ALA A 223 -2.90 6.48 11.64
N MET A 224 -1.99 5.81 10.95
CA MET A 224 -1.86 5.88 9.50
C MET A 224 -1.23 4.59 8.98
N THR A 225 -1.65 4.15 7.80
CA THR A 225 -1.04 3.06 7.01
C THR A 225 -1.36 3.29 5.54
N ASP A 226 -0.65 2.67 4.61
CA ASP A 226 -1.05 2.67 3.22
C ASP A 226 -1.90 1.44 2.87
N VAL A 227 -2.77 1.57 1.88
CA VAL A 227 -3.66 0.49 1.47
C VAL A 227 -3.06 -0.25 0.29
N THR A 228 -2.61 -1.49 0.51
CA THR A 228 -1.94 -2.31 -0.49
C THR A 228 -2.61 -3.67 -0.72
N GLY A 229 -1.86 -4.74 -0.79
CA GLY A 229 -2.28 -6.06 -1.25
C GLY A 229 -3.43 -6.71 -0.50
N PHE A 230 -3.68 -6.36 0.75
CA PHE A 230 -4.78 -6.92 1.55
C PHE A 230 -6.13 -6.22 1.32
N GLY A 231 -6.15 -5.16 0.48
CA GLY A 231 -7.34 -4.37 0.21
C GLY A 231 -7.74 -3.48 1.39
N LEU A 232 -8.72 -2.61 1.17
CA LEU A 232 -9.15 -1.65 2.21
C LEU A 232 -9.62 -2.36 3.48
N LEU A 233 -10.40 -3.45 3.37
CA LEU A 233 -10.88 -4.16 4.56
C LEU A 233 -9.76 -4.83 5.35
N GLY A 234 -8.72 -5.33 4.69
CA GLY A 234 -7.58 -5.93 5.38
C GLY A 234 -6.86 -4.91 6.26
N HIS A 235 -6.53 -3.74 5.71
CA HIS A 235 -5.85 -2.67 6.46
C HIS A 235 -6.75 -2.04 7.54
N LEU A 236 -8.06 -1.96 7.30
CA LEU A 236 -9.02 -1.57 8.36
C LEU A 236 -9.07 -2.59 9.50
N VAL A 237 -9.01 -3.89 9.19
CA VAL A 237 -8.93 -4.95 10.23
C VAL A 237 -7.64 -4.82 11.03
N GLU A 238 -6.50 -4.58 10.37
CA GLU A 238 -5.22 -4.39 11.07
C GLU A 238 -5.27 -3.18 11.99
N MET A 239 -5.75 -2.04 11.50
CA MET A 239 -5.87 -0.81 12.29
C MET A 239 -6.85 -0.98 13.47
N ALA A 240 -8.03 -1.54 13.23
CA ALA A 240 -9.05 -1.71 14.25
C ALA A 240 -8.65 -2.74 15.32
N ASP A 241 -8.11 -3.90 14.92
CA ASP A 241 -7.66 -4.93 15.86
C ASP A 241 -6.44 -4.46 16.65
N GLY A 242 -5.45 -3.87 15.99
CA GLY A 242 -4.26 -3.35 16.65
C GLY A 242 -4.56 -2.27 17.69
N SER A 243 -5.59 -1.45 17.42
CA SER A 243 -6.04 -0.39 18.34
C SER A 243 -7.10 -0.84 19.34
N GLY A 244 -7.61 -2.08 19.27
CA GLY A 244 -8.68 -2.57 20.13
C GLY A 244 -10.05 -1.94 19.85
N LEU A 245 -10.32 -1.55 18.61
CA LEU A 245 -11.48 -0.78 18.16
C LEU A 245 -12.31 -1.54 17.12
N THR A 246 -13.42 -0.93 16.70
CA THR A 246 -14.22 -1.33 15.54
C THR A 246 -14.22 -0.18 14.51
N ALA A 247 -13.83 -0.47 13.29
CA ALA A 247 -13.99 0.46 12.18
C ALA A 247 -15.38 0.29 11.54
N ARG A 248 -16.15 1.38 11.43
CA ARG A 248 -17.40 1.42 10.68
C ARG A 248 -17.24 2.32 9.48
N ILE A 249 -17.37 1.76 8.27
CA ILE A 249 -17.27 2.53 7.04
C ILE A 249 -18.57 2.54 6.26
N GLU A 250 -18.79 3.65 5.53
CA GLU A 250 -19.90 3.83 4.62
C GLU A 250 -19.45 3.53 3.20
N TYR A 251 -19.94 2.41 2.60
CA TYR A 251 -19.51 1.98 1.27
C TYR A 251 -19.61 3.10 0.22
N ASN A 252 -20.68 3.88 0.26
CA ASN A 252 -20.92 4.94 -0.71
C ASN A 252 -19.95 6.12 -0.57
N LYS A 253 -19.28 6.28 0.56
CA LYS A 253 -18.27 7.32 0.81
C LYS A 253 -16.85 6.88 0.46
N VAL A 254 -16.60 5.59 0.29
CA VAL A 254 -15.28 5.09 -0.12
C VAL A 254 -14.97 5.58 -1.53
N PRO A 255 -13.87 6.33 -1.76
CA PRO A 255 -13.49 6.77 -3.09
C PRO A 255 -13.10 5.57 -3.95
N ARG A 256 -13.70 5.48 -5.14
CA ARG A 256 -13.51 4.36 -6.09
C ARG A 256 -13.17 4.91 -7.47
N LEU A 257 -12.34 4.17 -8.19
CA LEU A 257 -12.10 4.43 -9.61
C LEU A 257 -13.41 4.24 -10.40
N ALA A 258 -13.63 5.11 -11.37
CA ALA A 258 -14.89 5.11 -12.12
C ALA A 258 -15.08 3.81 -12.93
N GLY A 259 -16.28 3.26 -12.88
CA GLY A 259 -16.69 2.11 -13.70
C GLY A 259 -16.13 0.76 -13.28
N ILE A 260 -15.56 0.62 -12.07
CA ILE A 260 -15.02 -0.66 -11.59
C ILE A 260 -16.10 -1.74 -11.46
N GLU A 261 -17.34 -1.37 -11.15
CA GLU A 261 -18.46 -2.30 -11.05
C GLU A 261 -18.75 -2.95 -12.41
N ASP A 262 -18.71 -2.19 -13.52
CA ASP A 262 -18.89 -2.72 -14.89
C ASP A 262 -17.83 -3.77 -15.23
N TYR A 263 -16.59 -3.57 -14.78
CA TYR A 263 -15.49 -4.53 -14.99
C TYR A 263 -15.66 -5.78 -14.11
N LEU A 264 -16.17 -5.64 -12.90
CA LEU A 264 -16.50 -6.77 -12.04
C LEU A 264 -17.58 -7.65 -12.68
N ASP A 265 -18.62 -7.05 -13.31
CA ASP A 265 -19.67 -7.78 -14.01
C ASP A 265 -19.16 -8.51 -15.26
N GLN A 266 -18.07 -8.01 -15.86
CA GLN A 266 -17.34 -8.68 -16.93
C GLN A 266 -16.36 -9.75 -16.42
N GLY A 267 -16.34 -10.03 -15.12
CA GLY A 267 -15.44 -11.02 -14.51
C GLY A 267 -14.00 -10.57 -14.33
N CYS A 268 -13.75 -9.25 -14.25
CA CYS A 268 -12.40 -8.70 -14.04
C CYS A 268 -12.04 -8.58 -12.56
N MET A 269 -12.44 -9.52 -11.73
CA MET A 269 -12.03 -9.61 -10.33
C MET A 269 -10.67 -10.31 -10.21
N PRO A 270 -9.68 -9.73 -9.49
CA PRO A 270 -8.41 -10.41 -9.21
C PRO A 270 -8.62 -11.62 -8.30
N GLY A 271 -7.80 -12.66 -8.48
CA GLY A 271 -7.82 -13.83 -7.57
C GLY A 271 -7.44 -13.49 -6.13
N GLY A 272 -6.70 -12.40 -5.92
CA GLY A 272 -6.34 -11.88 -4.60
C GLY A 272 -7.55 -11.47 -3.76
N THR A 273 -8.62 -10.99 -4.38
CA THR A 273 -9.84 -10.52 -3.69
C THR A 273 -10.48 -11.60 -2.80
N LEU A 274 -10.62 -12.82 -3.32
CA LEU A 274 -11.17 -13.94 -2.53
C LEU A 274 -10.22 -14.39 -1.44
N ARG A 275 -8.92 -14.51 -1.74
CA ARG A 275 -7.91 -14.86 -0.72
C ARG A 275 -7.87 -13.83 0.42
N ASN A 276 -7.99 -12.56 0.11
CA ASN A 276 -8.10 -11.49 1.09
C ASN A 276 -9.32 -11.70 1.98
N PHE A 277 -10.50 -11.81 1.38
CA PHE A 277 -11.73 -12.05 2.15
C PHE A 277 -11.61 -13.28 3.05
N ASP A 278 -11.16 -14.42 2.53
CA ASP A 278 -11.01 -15.65 3.30
C ASP A 278 -10.07 -15.48 4.50
N SER A 279 -9.03 -14.65 4.35
CA SER A 279 -8.02 -14.43 5.40
C SER A 279 -8.54 -13.70 6.63
N TYR A 280 -9.54 -12.83 6.49
CA TYR A 280 -10.03 -11.99 7.60
C TYR A 280 -11.56 -11.92 7.72
N SER A 281 -12.30 -12.75 6.99
CA SER A 281 -13.78 -12.74 6.98
C SER A 281 -14.41 -12.91 8.36
N SER A 282 -13.79 -13.69 9.25
CA SER A 282 -14.26 -13.88 10.64
C SER A 282 -14.25 -12.60 11.50
N LYS A 283 -13.52 -11.57 11.06
CA LYS A 283 -13.40 -10.28 11.73
C LYS A 283 -14.36 -9.22 11.18
N LEU A 284 -15.08 -9.56 10.11
CA LEU A 284 -15.98 -8.64 9.41
C LEU A 284 -17.43 -8.87 9.81
N GLY A 285 -18.18 -7.79 9.90
CA GLY A 285 -19.64 -7.81 9.92
C GLY A 285 -20.22 -8.34 8.60
N ARG A 286 -21.55 -8.39 8.52
CA ARG A 286 -22.22 -8.85 7.29
C ARG A 286 -21.89 -7.95 6.11
N LEU A 287 -21.43 -8.54 5.00
CA LEU A 287 -21.10 -7.85 3.76
C LEU A 287 -22.05 -8.23 2.63
N GLN A 288 -22.39 -7.25 1.80
CA GLN A 288 -22.98 -7.48 0.48
C GLN A 288 -21.88 -8.01 -0.47
N GLU A 289 -22.29 -8.80 -1.48
CA GLU A 289 -21.33 -9.40 -2.42
C GLU A 289 -20.53 -8.33 -3.20
N LEU A 290 -21.18 -7.24 -3.59
CA LEU A 290 -20.49 -6.12 -4.26
C LEU A 290 -19.45 -5.48 -3.33
N HIS A 291 -19.81 -5.21 -2.08
CA HIS A 291 -18.89 -4.62 -1.09
C HIS A 291 -17.66 -5.51 -0.88
N LYS A 292 -17.85 -6.83 -0.78
CA LYS A 292 -16.75 -7.80 -0.69
C LYS A 292 -15.81 -7.68 -1.89
N ARG A 293 -16.38 -7.70 -3.11
CA ARG A 293 -15.58 -7.69 -4.36
C ARG A 293 -14.78 -6.40 -4.53
N VAL A 294 -15.29 -5.27 -4.05
CA VAL A 294 -14.64 -3.96 -4.17
C VAL A 294 -13.68 -3.68 -3.01
N LEU A 295 -14.11 -3.92 -1.77
CA LEU A 295 -13.33 -3.51 -0.59
C LEU A 295 -12.20 -4.49 -0.25
N CYS A 296 -12.27 -5.76 -0.73
CA CYS A 296 -11.18 -6.73 -0.62
C CYS A 296 -10.26 -6.72 -1.87
N ASP A 297 -10.52 -5.84 -2.86
CA ASP A 297 -9.69 -5.70 -4.06
C ASP A 297 -8.25 -5.35 -3.67
N PRO A 298 -7.24 -6.16 -4.05
CA PRO A 298 -5.84 -5.82 -3.74
C PRO A 298 -5.44 -4.54 -4.45
N GLN A 299 -4.85 -3.61 -3.69
CA GLN A 299 -4.30 -2.39 -4.22
C GLN A 299 -2.79 -2.53 -4.40
N THR A 300 -2.22 -1.86 -5.37
CA THR A 300 -0.78 -1.66 -5.52
C THR A 300 -0.51 -0.17 -5.47
N SER A 301 0.37 0.27 -4.60
CA SER A 301 0.65 1.68 -4.38
C SER A 301 -0.64 2.50 -4.11
N GLY A 302 -1.50 1.97 -3.25
CA GLY A 302 -2.75 2.65 -2.88
C GLY A 302 -2.54 3.88 -2.01
N GLY A 303 -3.64 4.45 -1.54
CA GLY A 303 -3.63 5.67 -0.73
C GLY A 303 -3.37 5.38 0.75
N LEU A 304 -3.12 6.45 1.50
CA LEU A 304 -3.04 6.39 2.96
C LEU A 304 -4.45 6.27 3.56
N LEU A 305 -4.61 5.33 4.47
CA LEU A 305 -5.73 5.21 5.40
C LEU A 305 -5.34 5.92 6.68
N ILE A 306 -6.11 6.94 7.07
CA ILE A 306 -5.73 7.86 8.13
C ILE A 306 -6.85 7.96 9.16
N ALA A 307 -6.52 7.81 10.44
CA ALA A 307 -7.42 8.03 11.57
C ALA A 307 -7.17 9.41 12.19
N VAL A 308 -8.18 10.27 12.21
CA VAL A 308 -8.10 11.66 12.68
C VAL A 308 -9.10 11.89 13.80
N THR A 309 -8.65 12.46 14.92
CA THR A 309 -9.54 12.83 16.02
C THR A 309 -10.50 13.97 15.62
N PRO A 310 -11.69 14.07 16.23
CA PRO A 310 -12.62 15.17 15.96
C PRO A 310 -11.99 16.55 16.16
N GLU A 311 -11.14 16.70 17.18
CA GLU A 311 -10.46 17.97 17.50
C GLU A 311 -9.40 18.33 16.45
N GLY A 312 -8.74 17.34 15.85
CA GLY A 312 -7.71 17.51 14.81
C GLY A 312 -8.26 17.71 13.41
N ASP A 313 -9.54 17.47 13.20
CA ASP A 313 -10.17 17.39 11.88
C ASP A 313 -10.02 18.68 11.06
N ALA A 314 -10.25 19.84 11.66
CA ALA A 314 -10.12 21.13 10.98
C ALA A 314 -8.68 21.43 10.55
N GLU A 315 -7.67 21.03 11.34
CA GLU A 315 -6.26 21.18 11.01
C GLU A 315 -5.86 20.20 9.90
N PHE A 316 -6.36 18.97 9.96
CA PHE A 316 -6.15 17.94 8.94
C PHE A 316 -6.69 18.40 7.57
N HIS A 317 -7.93 18.92 7.51
CA HIS A 317 -8.52 19.42 6.25
C HIS A 317 -7.75 20.60 5.68
N ARG A 318 -7.29 21.54 6.53
CA ARG A 318 -6.45 22.66 6.09
C ARG A 318 -5.14 22.15 5.47
N MET A 319 -4.45 21.22 6.15
CA MET A 319 -3.22 20.61 5.63
C MET A 319 -3.48 19.85 4.32
N ALA A 320 -4.57 19.08 4.24
CA ALA A 320 -4.96 18.36 3.02
C ALA A 320 -5.18 19.33 1.87
N ALA A 321 -5.89 20.44 2.08
CA ALA A 321 -6.12 21.47 1.07
C ALA A 321 -4.81 22.15 0.60
N GLU A 322 -3.87 22.46 1.51
CA GLU A 322 -2.53 22.96 1.16
C GLU A 322 -1.76 21.99 0.27
N LEU A 323 -2.02 20.67 0.40
CA LEU A 323 -1.41 19.60 -0.40
C LEU A 323 -2.21 19.27 -1.67
N GLY A 324 -3.28 20.04 -1.96
CA GLY A 324 -4.14 19.81 -3.12
C GLY A 324 -5.10 18.64 -3.00
N LEU A 325 -5.33 18.14 -1.79
CA LEU A 325 -6.23 17.02 -1.52
C LEU A 325 -7.58 17.52 -1.00
N VAL A 326 -8.66 16.97 -1.56
CA VAL A 326 -10.03 17.13 -1.04
C VAL A 326 -10.44 15.76 -0.50
N LEU A 327 -10.53 15.66 0.81
CA LEU A 327 -10.79 14.39 1.50
C LEU A 327 -12.10 14.47 2.27
N GLU A 328 -12.92 13.44 2.13
CA GLU A 328 -14.14 13.25 2.90
C GLU A 328 -14.00 12.03 3.81
N PRO A 329 -14.60 12.03 5.00
CA PRO A 329 -14.54 10.87 5.87
C PRO A 329 -15.30 9.69 5.26
N ILE A 330 -14.65 8.55 5.20
CA ILE A 330 -15.25 7.29 4.72
C ILE A 330 -15.94 6.51 5.83
N GLY A 331 -15.74 6.89 7.09
CA GLY A 331 -16.26 6.23 8.27
C GLY A 331 -15.62 6.74 9.55
N GLU A 332 -15.73 5.95 10.60
CA GLU A 332 -15.27 6.27 11.95
C GLU A 332 -14.76 5.04 12.71
N LEU A 333 -14.00 5.27 13.76
CA LEU A 333 -13.57 4.25 14.71
C LEU A 333 -14.40 4.35 16.00
N LEU A 334 -14.95 3.21 16.41
CA LEU A 334 -15.81 3.07 17.58
C LEU A 334 -15.12 2.25 18.66
N GLU A 335 -15.57 2.35 19.89
CA GLU A 335 -15.26 1.36 20.92
C GLU A 335 -15.53 -0.05 20.41
N ARG A 336 -14.69 -1.00 20.82
CA ARG A 336 -14.73 -2.38 20.33
C ARG A 336 -16.11 -3.00 20.41
N GLN A 337 -16.60 -3.48 19.29
CA GLN A 337 -17.84 -4.22 19.13
C GLN A 337 -17.52 -5.69 18.76
N THR A 338 -18.53 -6.42 18.29
CA THR A 338 -18.39 -7.84 17.92
C THR A 338 -17.38 -8.06 16.80
N HIS A 339 -17.37 -7.18 15.78
CA HIS A 339 -16.50 -7.29 14.62
C HIS A 339 -15.45 -6.19 14.61
N ALA A 340 -14.32 -6.46 13.98
CA ALA A 340 -13.29 -5.45 13.78
C ALA A 340 -13.71 -4.40 12.74
N VAL A 341 -14.44 -4.81 11.71
CA VAL A 341 -14.92 -3.90 10.66
C VAL A 341 -16.40 -4.16 10.35
N GLU A 342 -17.16 -3.08 10.28
CA GLU A 342 -18.56 -3.04 9.83
C GLU A 342 -18.66 -2.15 8.59
N VAL A 343 -19.46 -2.58 7.60
CA VAL A 343 -19.74 -1.82 6.37
C VAL A 343 -21.24 -1.56 6.28
N ILE A 344 -21.60 -0.27 6.14
CA ILE A 344 -22.97 0.20 6.01
C ILE A 344 -23.21 0.93 4.70
#